data_3a9d9a3e9f9d8e16e08ecf92c55af5ac
#
_entry.id   3a9d9a3e9f9d8e16e08ecf92c55af5ac
#
_cell.length_a   1.000
_cell.length_b   1.000
_cell.length_c   1.000
_cell.angle_alpha   90.00
_cell.angle_beta   90.00
_cell.angle_gamma   90.00
#
_symmetry.space_group_name_H-M   'P 1'
#
loop_
_entity.id
_entity.type
_entity.pdbx_description
1 polymer ?
#
loop_
_entity_poly.entity_id
_entity_poly.type
_entity_poly.pdbx_seq_one_letter_code
_entity_poly.pdbx_strand_id
1 'polypeptide(L)'
;AELDRSRAERHRIPVDDDWDVPWGGKGNPERGLDQLGSLGGGNHFIELQKCTETGTLFVQVHTGSRGFGHGLATNYFQMARDERPEISDIDLGYFTPESRHFRDYLNAVAAGGNYAILNRLVIFEQIAEAFRKVFKEDLELVYEISHNLVQAETHPEYGDVWVHRKGATRAFPAGHP
;
A
#
# COMPACT_ATOMS: atom_id res chain seq x y z
N ALA A 1 1.41 -16.72 8.01
CA ALA A 1 1.99 -15.89 9.07
C ALA A 1 0.95 -14.87 9.49
N GLU A 2 0.61 -14.87 10.78
CA GLU A 2 -0.19 -13.78 11.32
C GLU A 2 0.59 -12.49 11.14
N LEU A 3 0.02 -11.58 10.38
CA LEU A 3 0.53 -10.24 10.30
C LEU A 3 0.39 -9.60 11.68
N ASP A 4 1.47 -9.02 12.17
CA ASP A 4 1.48 -8.37 13.47
C ASP A 4 0.65 -7.08 13.40
N ARG A 5 -0.66 -7.22 13.57
CA ARG A 5 -1.62 -6.10 13.61
C ARG A 5 -1.32 -5.11 14.73
N SER A 6 -0.64 -5.58 15.78
CA SER A 6 -0.34 -4.77 16.96
C SER A 6 0.46 -3.50 16.60
N ARG A 7 1.24 -3.54 15.52
CA ARG A 7 1.98 -2.36 15.04
C ARG A 7 1.06 -1.30 14.45
N ALA A 8 0.13 -1.70 13.59
CA ALA A 8 -0.82 -0.76 13.00
C ALA A 8 -1.75 -0.17 14.06
N GLU A 9 -2.26 -0.99 14.98
CA GLU A 9 -3.10 -0.56 16.11
C GLU A 9 -2.37 0.44 17.01
N ARG A 10 -1.10 0.21 17.32
CA ARG A 10 -0.25 1.10 18.12
C ARG A 10 -0.18 2.51 17.51
N HIS A 11 -0.14 2.59 16.20
CA HIS A 11 -0.09 3.85 15.46
C HIS A 11 -1.48 4.31 14.97
N ARG A 12 -2.57 3.65 15.40
CA ARG A 12 -3.95 3.97 15.02
C ARG A 12 -4.19 4.00 13.51
N ILE A 13 -3.50 3.13 12.78
CA ILE A 13 -3.66 2.99 11.34
C ILE A 13 -4.67 1.87 11.07
N PRO A 14 -5.77 2.13 10.36
CA PRO A 14 -6.73 1.10 10.01
C PRO A 14 -6.11 0.11 9.02
N VAL A 15 -6.21 -1.16 9.33
CA VAL A 15 -5.78 -2.27 8.46
C VAL A 15 -7.00 -3.15 8.20
N ASP A 16 -7.28 -3.42 6.94
CA ASP A 16 -8.36 -4.30 6.55
C ASP A 16 -8.07 -5.75 6.97
N ASP A 17 -9.10 -6.52 7.27
CA ASP A 17 -8.99 -7.89 7.75
C ASP A 17 -8.79 -8.93 6.64
N ASP A 18 -8.92 -8.52 5.40
CA ASP A 18 -8.96 -9.41 4.25
C ASP A 18 -7.55 -9.74 3.73
N TRP A 19 -6.94 -10.77 4.33
CA TRP A 19 -5.61 -11.28 3.96
C TRP A 19 -5.65 -12.61 3.23
N ASP A 20 -6.80 -13.28 3.23
CA ASP A 20 -6.99 -14.58 2.58
C ASP A 20 -7.44 -14.35 1.13
N VAL A 21 -6.47 -14.10 0.27
CA VAL A 21 -6.71 -13.84 -1.13
C VAL A 21 -6.12 -14.95 -2.00
N PRO A 22 -6.85 -15.42 -3.03
CA PRO A 22 -6.28 -16.30 -4.03
C PRO A 22 -5.08 -15.62 -4.71
N TRP A 23 -3.93 -16.29 -4.73
CA TRP A 23 -2.73 -15.77 -5.41
C TRP A 23 -2.96 -15.54 -6.91
N GLY A 24 -3.85 -16.31 -7.49
CA GLY A 24 -4.37 -16.10 -8.84
C GLY A 24 -3.47 -16.54 -10.00
N GLY A 25 -2.23 -16.97 -9.74
CA GLY A 25 -1.31 -17.30 -10.82
C GLY A 25 0.06 -17.80 -10.37
N LYS A 26 1.08 -17.43 -11.12
CA LYS A 26 2.47 -17.85 -10.90
C LYS A 26 3.14 -17.04 -9.77
N GLY A 27 4.15 -17.60 -9.15
CA GLY A 27 4.96 -16.97 -8.12
C GLY A 27 4.78 -17.61 -6.75
N ASN A 28 5.42 -17.01 -5.74
CA ASN A 28 5.36 -17.48 -4.36
C ASN A 28 4.98 -16.33 -3.42
N PRO A 29 3.78 -16.38 -2.79
CA PRO A 29 3.33 -15.36 -1.83
C PRO A 29 4.23 -15.28 -0.59
N GLU A 30 4.89 -16.38 -0.20
CA GLU A 30 5.79 -16.42 0.96
C GLU A 30 6.98 -15.46 0.85
N ARG A 31 7.36 -15.08 -0.38
CA ARG A 31 8.37 -14.03 -0.60
C ARG A 31 8.04 -12.71 0.08
N GLY A 32 6.76 -12.45 0.31
CA GLY A 32 6.34 -11.29 1.07
C GLY A 32 6.87 -11.29 2.50
N LEU A 33 6.92 -12.45 3.14
CA LEU A 33 7.40 -12.57 4.53
C LEU A 33 8.88 -12.21 4.64
N ASP A 34 9.69 -12.69 3.70
CA ASP A 34 11.14 -12.42 3.67
C ASP A 34 11.47 -10.95 3.37
N GLN A 35 10.54 -10.21 2.77
CA GLN A 35 10.74 -8.83 2.35
C GLN A 35 10.10 -7.79 3.29
N LEU A 36 9.40 -8.23 4.32
CA LEU A 36 8.80 -7.31 5.30
C LEU A 36 9.91 -6.54 6.04
N GLY A 37 9.76 -5.23 6.15
CA GLY A 37 10.77 -4.34 6.73
C GLY A 37 11.94 -4.04 5.78
N SER A 38 11.78 -4.30 4.47
CA SER A 38 12.80 -3.97 3.47
C SER A 38 12.37 -2.78 2.61
N LEU A 39 13.34 -1.94 2.26
CA LEU A 39 13.10 -0.75 1.44
C LEU A 39 12.78 -1.12 -0.02
N GLY A 40 13.59 -1.95 -0.62
CA GLY A 40 13.54 -2.29 -2.04
C GLY A 40 14.34 -1.36 -2.92
N GLY A 41 14.06 -1.44 -4.23
CA GLY A 41 14.76 -0.68 -5.26
C GLY A 41 13.83 0.18 -6.11
N GLY A 42 14.35 0.74 -7.19
CA GLY A 42 13.61 1.63 -8.08
C GLY A 42 13.46 3.02 -7.46
N ASN A 43 12.24 3.51 -7.38
CA ASN A 43 11.90 4.82 -6.80
C ASN A 43 11.66 4.80 -5.29
N HIS A 44 12.00 3.69 -4.61
CA HIS A 44 11.90 3.61 -3.16
C HIS A 44 13.11 4.25 -2.48
N PHE A 45 12.86 5.01 -1.40
CA PHE A 45 13.91 5.73 -0.68
C PHE A 45 13.57 5.94 0.79
N ILE A 46 14.62 6.20 1.57
CA ILE A 46 14.54 6.79 2.91
C ILE A 46 15.35 8.08 2.86
N GLU A 47 14.75 9.19 3.26
CA GLU A 47 15.36 10.51 3.18
C GLU A 47 15.27 11.23 4.53
N LEU A 48 16.39 11.78 4.98
CA LEU A 48 16.46 12.68 6.12
C LEU A 48 16.34 14.11 5.63
N GLN A 49 15.33 14.82 6.09
CA GLN A 49 15.00 16.19 5.71
C GLN A 49 15.11 17.14 6.89
N LYS A 50 15.39 18.40 6.62
CA LYS A 50 15.40 19.46 7.64
C LYS A 50 14.51 20.62 7.18
N CYS A 51 13.55 20.98 8.02
CA CYS A 51 12.78 22.20 7.82
C CYS A 51 13.69 23.42 7.96
N THR A 52 13.73 24.26 6.95
CA THR A 52 14.60 25.48 6.95
C THR A 52 14.11 26.55 7.92
N GLU A 53 12.82 26.58 8.21
CA GLU A 53 12.20 27.58 9.08
C GLU A 53 12.34 27.22 10.56
N THR A 54 12.09 25.96 10.91
CA THR A 54 12.06 25.51 12.32
C THR A 54 13.30 24.75 12.74
N GLY A 55 14.11 24.26 11.80
CA GLY A 55 15.23 23.36 12.07
C GLY A 55 14.81 21.93 12.39
N THR A 56 13.50 21.61 12.42
CA THR A 56 12.97 20.29 12.74
C THR A 56 13.44 19.27 11.69
N LEU A 57 13.86 18.10 12.17
CA LEU A 57 14.23 16.98 11.32
C LEU A 57 13.02 16.09 11.02
N PHE A 58 12.91 15.68 9.78
CA PHE A 58 11.91 14.73 9.31
C PHE A 58 12.59 13.55 8.61
N VAL A 59 11.97 12.39 8.70
CA VAL A 59 12.37 11.22 7.91
C VAL A 59 11.20 10.84 7.03
N GLN A 60 11.43 10.79 5.73
CA GLN A 60 10.47 10.32 4.76
C GLN A 60 10.83 8.93 4.28
N VAL A 61 9.85 8.01 4.29
CA VAL A 61 10.01 6.65 3.78
C VAL A 61 9.04 6.44 2.62
N HIS A 62 9.58 6.13 1.45
CA HIS A 62 8.79 5.76 0.28
C HIS A 62 9.06 4.32 -0.09
N THR A 63 8.13 3.45 0.22
CA THR A 63 8.14 2.02 -0.15
C THR A 63 6.72 1.45 -0.14
N GLY A 64 6.57 0.22 -0.61
CA GLY A 64 5.27 -0.39 -0.83
C GLY A 64 5.22 -1.89 -0.47
N SER A 65 4.35 -2.60 -1.17
CA SER A 65 4.00 -4.00 -0.91
C SER A 65 5.02 -5.03 -1.38
N ARG A 66 6.19 -4.58 -1.83
CA ARG A 66 7.31 -5.42 -2.27
C ARG A 66 6.88 -6.47 -3.30
N GLY A 67 7.55 -7.62 -3.32
CA GLY A 67 7.22 -8.72 -4.23
C GLY A 67 5.85 -9.34 -3.98
N PHE A 68 5.27 -9.17 -2.80
CA PHE A 68 3.93 -9.66 -2.50
C PHE A 68 2.86 -8.96 -3.35
N GLY A 69 2.71 -7.65 -3.23
CA GLY A 69 1.71 -6.92 -4.02
C GLY A 69 2.03 -6.86 -5.51
N HIS A 70 3.33 -6.85 -5.88
CA HIS A 70 3.72 -6.94 -7.29
C HIS A 70 3.30 -8.26 -7.91
N GLY A 71 3.46 -9.39 -7.21
CA GLY A 71 3.01 -10.70 -7.68
C GLY A 71 1.50 -10.78 -7.84
N LEU A 72 0.74 -10.31 -6.83
CA LEU A 72 -0.71 -10.21 -6.91
C LEU A 72 -1.14 -9.37 -8.12
N ALA A 73 -0.60 -8.16 -8.25
CA ALA A 73 -0.94 -7.26 -9.37
C ALA A 73 -0.66 -7.91 -10.73
N THR A 74 0.50 -8.55 -10.90
CA THR A 74 0.86 -9.24 -12.15
C THR A 74 -0.16 -10.32 -12.50
N ASN A 75 -0.55 -11.14 -11.53
CA ASN A 75 -1.50 -12.22 -11.76
C ASN A 75 -2.90 -11.71 -12.10
N TYR A 76 -3.42 -10.73 -11.34
CA TYR A 76 -4.75 -10.18 -11.60
C TYR A 76 -4.82 -9.35 -12.88
N PHE A 77 -3.75 -8.64 -13.25
CA PHE A 77 -3.67 -7.96 -14.54
C PHE A 77 -3.74 -8.97 -15.69
N GLN A 78 -3.05 -10.10 -15.58
CA GLN A 78 -3.15 -11.15 -16.62
C GLN A 78 -4.57 -11.70 -16.71
N MET A 79 -5.23 -11.97 -15.59
CA MET A 79 -6.61 -12.46 -15.58
C MET A 79 -7.60 -11.44 -16.16
N ALA A 80 -7.42 -10.14 -15.87
CA ALA A 80 -8.25 -9.09 -16.44
C ALA A 80 -8.09 -8.97 -17.96
N ARG A 81 -6.87 -9.12 -18.46
CA ARG A 81 -6.58 -9.16 -19.91
C ARG A 81 -7.21 -10.38 -20.58
N ASP A 82 -7.15 -11.54 -19.93
CA ASP A 82 -7.75 -12.77 -20.45
C ASP A 82 -9.29 -12.69 -20.54
N GLU A 83 -9.93 -11.94 -19.62
CA GLU A 83 -11.37 -11.65 -19.66
C GLU A 83 -11.75 -10.59 -20.71
N ARG A 84 -10.81 -9.73 -21.13
CA ARG A 84 -11.02 -8.59 -22.03
C ARG A 84 -10.06 -8.59 -23.21
N PRO A 85 -10.05 -9.67 -24.03
CA PRO A 85 -9.12 -9.78 -25.14
C PRO A 85 -9.32 -8.71 -26.24
N GLU A 86 -10.48 -8.06 -26.26
CA GLU A 86 -10.78 -6.94 -27.15
C GLU A 86 -10.02 -5.64 -26.82
N ILE A 87 -9.49 -5.52 -25.60
CA ILE A 87 -8.73 -4.34 -25.17
C ILE A 87 -7.28 -4.50 -25.59
N SER A 88 -6.84 -3.67 -26.53
CA SER A 88 -5.48 -3.72 -27.08
C SER A 88 -4.40 -3.18 -26.10
N ASP A 89 -4.76 -2.21 -25.26
CA ASP A 89 -3.86 -1.66 -24.26
C ASP A 89 -3.81 -2.57 -23.03
N ILE A 90 -2.64 -3.11 -22.77
CA ILE A 90 -2.42 -4.08 -21.68
C ILE A 90 -2.63 -3.50 -20.28
N ASP A 91 -2.57 -2.19 -20.13
CA ASP A 91 -2.74 -1.49 -18.86
C ASP A 91 -4.20 -1.13 -18.57
N LEU A 92 -5.11 -1.34 -19.53
CA LEU A 92 -6.53 -1.00 -19.44
C LEU A 92 -7.45 -2.20 -19.19
N GLY A 93 -6.92 -3.37 -18.91
CA GLY A 93 -7.72 -4.54 -18.52
C GLY A 93 -8.46 -4.28 -17.20
N TYR A 94 -9.73 -4.70 -17.11
CA TYR A 94 -10.56 -4.49 -15.93
C TYR A 94 -11.51 -5.65 -15.68
N PHE A 95 -11.99 -5.75 -14.44
CA PHE A 95 -13.09 -6.62 -14.04
C PHE A 95 -14.38 -5.81 -13.89
N THR A 96 -15.50 -6.37 -14.32
CA THR A 96 -16.81 -5.83 -13.97
C THR A 96 -17.33 -6.49 -12.69
N PRO A 97 -18.34 -5.91 -12.00
CA PRO A 97 -18.95 -6.53 -10.82
C PRO A 97 -19.46 -7.96 -11.04
N GLU A 98 -19.79 -8.33 -12.29
CA GLU A 98 -20.25 -9.66 -12.70
C GLU A 98 -19.10 -10.64 -12.95
N SER A 99 -17.86 -10.15 -13.05
CA SER A 99 -16.69 -11.02 -13.19
C SER A 99 -16.53 -11.89 -11.94
N ARG A 100 -16.25 -13.17 -12.17
CA ARG A 100 -15.94 -14.13 -11.07
C ARG A 100 -14.71 -13.71 -10.26
N HIS A 101 -13.82 -12.89 -10.84
CA HIS A 101 -12.58 -12.44 -10.22
C HIS A 101 -12.70 -11.06 -9.56
N PHE A 102 -13.81 -10.37 -9.68
CA PHE A 102 -13.97 -9.00 -9.18
C PHE A 102 -13.73 -8.90 -7.68
N ARG A 103 -14.36 -9.77 -6.89
CA ARG A 103 -14.21 -9.77 -5.43
C ARG A 103 -12.80 -10.14 -5.00
N ASP A 104 -12.24 -11.19 -5.61
CA ASP A 104 -10.87 -11.62 -5.32
C ASP A 104 -9.84 -10.53 -5.67
N TYR A 105 -10.09 -9.78 -6.75
CA TYR A 105 -9.28 -8.63 -7.12
C TYR A 105 -9.29 -7.54 -6.05
N LEU A 106 -10.46 -7.17 -5.53
CA LEU A 106 -10.57 -6.15 -4.46
C LEU A 106 -9.87 -6.62 -3.19
N ASN A 107 -10.02 -7.89 -2.82
CA ASN A 107 -9.32 -8.49 -1.69
C ASN A 107 -7.79 -8.49 -1.90
N ALA A 108 -7.33 -8.77 -3.12
CA ALA A 108 -5.91 -8.71 -3.46
C ALA A 108 -5.34 -7.29 -3.33
N VAL A 109 -6.11 -6.27 -3.75
CA VAL A 109 -5.73 -4.85 -3.55
C VAL A 109 -5.63 -4.53 -2.07
N ALA A 110 -6.62 -4.92 -1.26
CA ALA A 110 -6.63 -4.71 0.19
C ALA A 110 -5.42 -5.38 0.85
N ALA A 111 -5.16 -6.65 0.54
CA ALA A 111 -4.02 -7.39 1.08
C ALA A 111 -2.67 -6.73 0.71
N GLY A 112 -2.49 -6.33 -0.55
CA GLY A 112 -1.30 -5.60 -0.99
C GLY A 112 -1.13 -4.25 -0.30
N GLY A 113 -2.23 -3.52 -0.10
CA GLY A 113 -2.27 -2.25 0.63
C GLY A 113 -1.90 -2.42 2.10
N ASN A 114 -2.51 -3.38 2.77
CA ASN A 114 -2.23 -3.72 4.17
C ASN A 114 -0.77 -4.15 4.38
N TYR A 115 -0.24 -4.96 3.48
CA TYR A 115 1.18 -5.33 3.49
C TYR A 115 2.08 -4.08 3.38
N ALA A 116 1.76 -3.15 2.47
CA ALA A 116 2.55 -1.94 2.28
C ALA A 116 2.57 -1.07 3.54
N ILE A 117 1.43 -0.90 4.22
CA ILE A 117 1.33 -0.19 5.51
C ILE A 117 2.25 -0.83 6.54
N LEU A 118 2.15 -2.14 6.72
CA LEU A 118 2.97 -2.85 7.69
C LEU A 118 4.45 -2.82 7.34
N ASN A 119 4.82 -2.90 6.06
CA ASN A 119 6.20 -2.77 5.64
C ASN A 119 6.79 -1.40 6.04
N ARG A 120 6.04 -0.31 5.81
CA ARG A 120 6.47 1.04 6.22
C ARG A 120 6.56 1.20 7.72
N LEU A 121 5.63 0.63 8.49
CA LEU A 121 5.66 0.66 9.95
C LEU A 121 6.86 -0.09 10.53
N VAL A 122 7.20 -1.26 9.99
CA VAL A 122 8.40 -2.01 10.41
C VAL A 122 9.67 -1.19 10.12
N ILE A 123 9.75 -0.56 8.95
CA ILE A 123 10.88 0.32 8.62
C ILE A 123 10.91 1.54 9.55
N PHE A 124 9.77 2.15 9.85
CA PHE A 124 9.69 3.26 10.80
C PHE A 124 10.23 2.86 12.17
N GLU A 125 9.84 1.71 12.71
CA GLU A 125 10.34 1.23 14.01
C GLU A 125 11.87 1.03 14.00
N GLN A 126 12.42 0.49 12.91
CA GLN A 126 13.88 0.33 12.74
C GLN A 126 14.59 1.69 12.70
N ILE A 127 14.05 2.66 11.97
CA ILE A 127 14.59 4.01 11.89
C ILE A 127 14.49 4.71 13.26
N ALA A 128 13.36 4.61 13.93
CA ALA A 128 13.15 5.21 15.26
C ALA A 128 14.14 4.66 16.28
N GLU A 129 14.42 3.35 16.23
CA GLU A 129 15.45 2.74 17.09
C GLU A 129 16.85 3.29 16.78
N ALA A 130 17.21 3.37 15.48
CA ALA A 130 18.50 3.94 15.07
C ALA A 130 18.63 5.42 15.46
N PHE A 131 17.56 6.20 15.29
CA PHE A 131 17.51 7.62 15.63
C PHE A 131 17.71 7.85 17.14
N ARG A 132 17.02 7.06 17.97
CA ARG A 132 17.18 7.08 19.43
C ARG A 132 18.62 6.74 19.87
N LYS A 133 19.27 5.79 19.20
CA LYS A 133 20.67 5.41 19.49
C LYS A 133 21.63 6.55 19.17
N VAL A 134 21.41 7.29 18.09
CA VAL A 134 22.32 8.35 17.62
C VAL A 134 22.04 9.69 18.30
N PHE A 135 20.80 10.14 18.27
CA PHE A 135 20.39 11.48 18.70
C PHE A 135 19.87 11.53 20.14
N LYS A 136 19.56 10.38 20.77
CA LYS A 136 18.95 10.27 22.10
C LYS A 136 17.55 10.89 22.17
N GLU A 137 16.87 10.98 21.03
CA GLU A 137 15.52 11.53 20.87
C GLU A 137 14.61 10.50 20.19
N ASP A 138 13.32 10.61 20.40
CA ASP A 138 12.32 9.75 19.78
C ASP A 138 11.80 10.39 18.49
N LEU A 139 11.46 9.53 17.52
CA LEU A 139 10.71 9.93 16.33
C LEU A 139 9.21 9.74 16.56
N GLU A 140 8.43 10.73 16.18
CA GLU A 140 6.97 10.65 16.12
C GLU A 140 6.51 10.36 14.70
N LEU A 141 5.53 9.45 14.54
CA LEU A 141 4.89 9.20 13.26
C LEU A 141 3.90 10.34 12.97
N VAL A 142 4.23 11.18 11.98
CA VAL A 142 3.39 12.32 11.59
C VAL A 142 2.18 11.85 10.79
N TYR A 143 2.39 11.02 9.77
CA TYR A 143 1.31 10.38 9.01
C TYR A 143 1.83 9.15 8.24
N GLU A 144 0.91 8.28 7.89
CA GLU A 144 1.06 7.17 6.95
C GLU A 144 0.02 7.31 5.86
N ILE A 145 0.43 7.27 4.60
CA ILE A 145 -0.49 7.46 3.48
C ILE A 145 -0.10 6.58 2.29
N SER A 146 -1.12 5.95 1.70
CA SER A 146 -0.97 5.17 0.47
C SER A 146 -1.42 5.99 -0.73
N HIS A 147 -0.69 5.89 -1.85
CA HIS A 147 -0.97 6.59 -3.09
C HIS A 147 -1.19 5.67 -4.31
N ASN A 148 -1.17 4.37 -4.09
CA ASN A 148 -1.48 3.35 -5.10
C ASN A 148 -2.48 2.38 -4.49
N LEU A 149 -3.76 2.58 -4.74
CA LEU A 149 -4.83 1.72 -4.23
C LEU A 149 -6.14 1.91 -4.98
N VAL A 150 -7.08 1.02 -4.69
CA VAL A 150 -8.45 1.07 -5.19
C VAL A 150 -9.38 1.23 -4.01
N GLN A 151 -10.32 2.18 -4.09
CA GLN A 151 -11.28 2.45 -3.02
C GLN A 151 -12.66 2.72 -3.59
N ALA A 152 -13.69 2.26 -2.87
CA ALA A 152 -15.06 2.65 -3.14
C ALA A 152 -15.28 4.11 -2.71
N GLU A 153 -15.83 4.92 -3.58
CA GLU A 153 -16.14 6.34 -3.33
C GLU A 153 -17.45 6.71 -4.02
N THR A 154 -18.18 7.67 -3.45
CA THR A 154 -19.36 8.24 -4.09
C THR A 154 -18.98 9.49 -4.86
N HIS A 155 -19.10 9.44 -6.19
CA HIS A 155 -18.81 10.58 -7.06
C HIS A 155 -20.11 11.35 -7.34
N PRO A 156 -20.09 12.71 -7.31
CA PRO A 156 -21.30 13.51 -7.50
C PRO A 156 -22.05 13.27 -8.82
N GLU A 157 -21.31 12.93 -9.88
CA GLU A 157 -21.87 12.73 -11.22
C GLU A 157 -22.10 11.25 -11.54
N TYR A 158 -21.22 10.34 -11.07
CA TYR A 158 -21.24 8.93 -11.44
C TYR A 158 -21.78 7.98 -10.36
N GLY A 159 -22.18 8.52 -9.18
CA GLY A 159 -22.61 7.68 -8.06
C GLY A 159 -21.48 6.86 -7.44
N ASP A 160 -21.78 5.66 -7.00
CA ASP A 160 -20.79 4.79 -6.36
C ASP A 160 -19.83 4.18 -7.39
N VAL A 161 -18.55 4.45 -7.21
CA VAL A 161 -17.48 4.07 -8.13
C VAL A 161 -16.29 3.48 -7.39
N TRP A 162 -15.49 2.67 -8.10
CA TRP A 162 -14.19 2.22 -7.63
C TRP A 162 -13.11 3.12 -8.21
N VAL A 163 -12.51 3.96 -7.36
CA VAL A 163 -11.47 4.90 -7.77
C VAL A 163 -10.11 4.24 -7.67
N HIS A 164 -9.43 4.12 -8.81
CA HIS A 164 -8.07 3.63 -8.91
C HIS A 164 -7.10 4.82 -8.85
N ARG A 165 -6.16 4.79 -7.90
CA ARG A 165 -5.12 5.80 -7.76
C ARG A 165 -3.75 5.20 -8.06
N LYS A 166 -2.99 5.90 -8.90
CA LYS A 166 -1.59 5.59 -9.20
C LYS A 166 -0.76 6.87 -8.96
N GLY A 167 -0.01 6.88 -7.87
CA GLY A 167 0.81 8.03 -7.48
C GLY A 167 0.01 9.24 -6.98
N ALA A 168 -1.25 9.07 -6.61
CA ALA A 168 -2.15 10.13 -6.16
C ALA A 168 -2.70 9.85 -4.77
N THR A 169 -2.59 10.80 -3.87
CA THR A 169 -3.16 10.74 -2.52
C THR A 169 -4.50 11.48 -2.46
N ARG A 170 -5.33 11.11 -1.50
CA ARG A 170 -6.53 11.89 -1.18
C ARG A 170 -6.11 13.15 -0.41
N ALA A 171 -6.73 14.26 -0.74
CA ALA A 171 -6.66 15.50 0.03
C ALA A 171 -8.07 15.88 0.48
N PHE A 172 -8.23 16.13 1.76
CA PHE A 172 -9.51 16.48 2.35
C PHE A 172 -9.47 17.93 2.83
N PRO A 173 -10.62 18.64 2.82
CA PRO A 173 -10.71 19.99 3.38
C PRO A 173 -10.47 19.98 4.89
N ALA A 174 -10.11 21.13 5.44
CA ALA A 174 -9.97 21.29 6.89
C ALA A 174 -11.27 20.90 7.61
N GLY A 175 -11.15 20.10 8.67
CA GLY A 175 -12.29 19.60 9.45
C GLY A 175 -12.93 18.31 8.92
N HIS A 176 -12.39 17.71 7.87
CA HIS A 176 -12.76 16.35 7.49
C HIS A 176 -12.26 15.38 8.58
N PRO A 177 -13.12 14.43 9.05
CA PRO A 177 -12.76 13.44 10.06
C PRO A 177 -11.68 12.49 9.60
#